data_b192ee052793f34f63944299ddf450fc
#
_entry.id   b192ee052793f34f63944299ddf450fc
#
_cell.length_a   1.000
_cell.length_b   1.000
_cell.length_c   1.000
_cell.angle_alpha   90.00
_cell.angle_beta   90.00
_cell.angle_gamma   90.00
#
_symmetry.space_group_name_H-M   'P 1'
#
loop_
_entity.id
_entity.type
_entity.pdbx_description
1 polymer ?
#
loop_
_entity_poly.entity_id
_entity_poly.type
_entity_poly.pdbx_seq_one_letter_code
_entity_poly.pdbx_strand_id
1 'polypeptide(L)'
;MNEEIRQIEMVRRTFTGKIRNNDFSDLEEIVCRDVTAESSVTGSGEGIGALEKLFAYPGPKPFYTKANEENCIARYEQDHAQQSFHLILLYAVHDSSGQFHFMQYGGTYVLSFQKIKGQWKISRILFDLCWQDGNTYWTKEWKTPDFHEPWNYRPVIQRKDSVFRTMPCCAYERTDEEQIKECLYHFGWVTDSEDYGLLSEIAVPDIKIIDGYHNQYIESADEWMDFLKEINSKEPRLHHTYRVREIVADGSRAEAKMSRLEPNRIGSKAIGEHNYFMDWFTMDCNIELIRSEKRWKIRSVEFIKHIYPEPVLTYKMGM
;
A
#
# COMPACT_ATOMS: atom_id res chain seq x y z
N MET A 1 -17.39 11.38 7.25
CA MET A 1 -17.02 10.75 5.95
C MET A 1 -18.13 10.99 4.95
N ASN A 2 -17.79 11.51 3.78
CA ASN A 2 -18.71 11.79 2.67
C ASN A 2 -19.36 10.50 2.13
N GLU A 3 -20.62 10.56 1.69
CA GLU A 3 -21.39 9.39 1.24
C GLU A 3 -20.78 8.75 -0.03
N GLU A 4 -20.30 9.55 -0.97
CA GLU A 4 -19.66 9.05 -2.19
C GLU A 4 -18.36 8.28 -1.86
N ILE A 5 -17.54 8.84 -0.97
CA ILE A 5 -16.32 8.15 -0.49
C ILE A 5 -16.68 6.85 0.21
N ARG A 6 -17.74 6.83 1.02
CA ARG A 6 -18.22 5.61 1.68
C ARG A 6 -18.61 4.51 0.68
N GLN A 7 -19.28 4.89 -0.39
CA GLN A 7 -19.67 3.96 -1.46
C GLN A 7 -18.45 3.42 -2.23
N ILE A 8 -17.49 4.31 -2.57
CA ILE A 8 -16.23 3.91 -3.23
C ILE A 8 -15.45 2.93 -2.35
N GLU A 9 -15.32 3.21 -1.05
CA GLU A 9 -14.68 2.30 -0.11
C GLU A 9 -15.41 0.95 0.00
N MET A 10 -16.73 0.94 -0.07
CA MET A 10 -17.51 -0.29 -0.03
C MET A 10 -17.24 -1.16 -1.27
N VAL A 11 -17.21 -0.56 -2.46
CA VAL A 11 -16.85 -1.26 -3.71
C VAL A 11 -15.44 -1.83 -3.63
N ARG A 12 -14.46 -1.05 -3.17
CA ARG A 12 -13.09 -1.52 -2.94
C ARG A 12 -13.04 -2.72 -2.00
N ARG A 13 -13.69 -2.61 -0.82
CA ARG A 13 -13.71 -3.71 0.17
C ARG A 13 -14.36 -4.98 -0.36
N THR A 14 -15.40 -4.84 -1.19
CA THR A 14 -16.01 -5.98 -1.86
C THR A 14 -15.02 -6.61 -2.83
N PHE A 15 -14.32 -5.81 -3.65
CA PHE A 15 -13.31 -6.29 -4.58
C PHE A 15 -12.15 -7.00 -3.86
N THR A 16 -11.57 -6.39 -2.82
CA THR A 16 -10.50 -7.03 -2.04
C THR A 16 -11.00 -8.27 -1.31
N GLY A 17 -12.27 -8.30 -0.90
CA GLY A 17 -12.92 -9.50 -0.36
C GLY A 17 -12.97 -10.65 -1.36
N LYS A 18 -13.25 -10.36 -2.64
CA LYS A 18 -13.23 -11.34 -3.73
C LYS A 18 -11.82 -11.91 -3.95
N ILE A 19 -10.80 -11.04 -4.02
CA ILE A 19 -9.38 -11.48 -4.11
C ILE A 19 -9.01 -12.34 -2.90
N ARG A 20 -9.30 -11.87 -1.68
CA ARG A 20 -9.00 -12.58 -0.44
C ARG A 20 -9.60 -13.97 -0.40
N ASN A 21 -10.84 -14.12 -0.84
CA ASN A 21 -11.53 -15.40 -0.83
C ASN A 21 -11.22 -16.26 -2.06
N ASN A 22 -10.41 -15.73 -3.00
CA ASN A 22 -10.15 -16.33 -4.31
C ASN A 22 -11.45 -16.68 -5.05
N ASP A 23 -12.46 -15.78 -4.98
CA ASP A 23 -13.80 -15.92 -5.53
C ASP A 23 -14.10 -14.75 -6.46
N PHE A 24 -14.15 -15.01 -7.76
CA PHE A 24 -14.37 -14.00 -8.81
C PHE A 24 -15.78 -14.05 -9.39
N SER A 25 -16.74 -14.68 -8.68
CA SER A 25 -18.16 -14.62 -9.05
C SER A 25 -18.76 -13.22 -8.84
N ASP A 26 -19.85 -12.92 -9.55
CA ASP A 26 -20.69 -11.71 -9.37
C ASP A 26 -19.92 -10.36 -9.41
N LEU A 27 -18.79 -10.32 -10.15
CA LEU A 27 -17.98 -9.11 -10.28
C LEU A 27 -18.71 -8.00 -11.03
N GLU A 28 -19.67 -8.31 -11.87
CA GLU A 28 -20.48 -7.34 -12.62
C GLU A 28 -21.25 -6.37 -11.73
N GLU A 29 -21.45 -6.68 -10.46
CA GLU A 29 -22.08 -5.78 -9.49
C GLU A 29 -21.19 -4.59 -9.14
N ILE A 30 -19.86 -4.80 -9.10
CA ILE A 30 -18.87 -3.83 -8.62
C ILE A 30 -17.85 -3.41 -9.68
N VAL A 31 -17.85 -4.02 -10.85
CA VAL A 31 -16.86 -3.79 -11.91
C VAL A 31 -17.58 -3.43 -13.20
N CYS A 32 -17.01 -2.52 -14.02
CA CYS A 32 -17.50 -2.21 -15.36
C CYS A 32 -17.29 -3.40 -16.29
N ARG A 33 -18.18 -3.57 -17.27
CA ARG A 33 -18.08 -4.67 -18.23
C ARG A 33 -16.78 -4.65 -19.04
N ASP A 34 -16.30 -3.43 -19.35
CA ASP A 34 -15.12 -3.11 -20.13
C ASP A 34 -13.92 -2.70 -19.26
N VAL A 35 -13.90 -3.20 -18.02
CA VAL A 35 -12.79 -2.93 -17.09
C VAL A 35 -11.45 -3.30 -17.71
N THR A 36 -10.45 -2.43 -17.52
CA THR A 36 -9.06 -2.73 -17.86
C THR A 36 -8.27 -3.04 -16.58
N ALA A 37 -7.37 -4.02 -16.69
CA ALA A 37 -6.55 -4.41 -15.54
C ALA A 37 -5.11 -4.68 -15.96
N GLU A 38 -4.16 -4.22 -15.16
CA GLU A 38 -2.74 -4.44 -15.34
C GLU A 38 -2.12 -4.87 -14.01
N SER A 39 -1.31 -5.92 -14.05
CA SER A 39 -0.58 -6.47 -12.90
C SER A 39 0.89 -6.61 -13.26
N SER A 40 1.80 -6.17 -12.38
CA SER A 40 3.24 -6.37 -12.55
C SER A 40 3.63 -7.86 -12.56
N VAL A 41 2.72 -8.74 -12.17
CA VAL A 41 2.94 -10.19 -12.02
C VAL A 41 2.45 -10.97 -13.23
N THR A 42 1.19 -10.71 -13.62
CA THR A 42 0.43 -11.57 -14.54
C THR A 42 0.13 -10.91 -15.87
N GLY A 43 0.55 -9.64 -16.05
CA GLY A 43 0.35 -8.87 -17.28
C GLY A 43 -0.95 -8.07 -17.28
N SER A 44 -1.60 -7.97 -18.44
CA SER A 44 -2.77 -7.12 -18.63
C SER A 44 -3.94 -7.89 -19.24
N GLY A 45 -5.13 -7.36 -19.03
CA GLY A 45 -6.36 -7.90 -19.59
C GLY A 45 -7.51 -6.90 -19.60
N GLU A 46 -8.56 -7.21 -20.36
CA GLU A 46 -9.75 -6.41 -20.51
C GLU A 46 -11.01 -7.28 -20.27
N GLY A 47 -12.01 -6.66 -19.65
CA GLY A 47 -13.27 -7.29 -19.30
C GLY A 47 -13.21 -8.14 -18.03
N ILE A 48 -14.39 -8.40 -17.47
CA ILE A 48 -14.53 -9.11 -16.19
C ILE A 48 -13.87 -10.49 -16.20
N GLY A 49 -13.96 -11.21 -17.33
CA GLY A 49 -13.38 -12.56 -17.46
C GLY A 49 -11.85 -12.62 -17.41
N ALA A 50 -11.15 -11.48 -17.54
CA ALA A 50 -9.70 -11.42 -17.39
C ALA A 50 -9.26 -11.34 -15.92
N LEU A 51 -10.13 -10.86 -15.00
CA LEU A 51 -9.75 -10.53 -13.65
C LEU A 51 -9.32 -11.74 -12.83
N GLU A 52 -9.99 -12.88 -13.00
CA GLU A 52 -9.61 -14.12 -12.33
C GLU A 52 -8.19 -14.55 -12.74
N LYS A 53 -7.85 -14.50 -14.05
CA LYS A 53 -6.51 -14.84 -14.53
C LYS A 53 -5.43 -13.92 -13.98
N LEU A 54 -5.78 -12.64 -13.74
CA LEU A 54 -4.84 -11.62 -13.30
C LEU A 54 -4.63 -11.59 -11.77
N PHE A 55 -5.64 -11.97 -10.98
CA PHE A 55 -5.60 -11.75 -9.54
C PHE A 55 -5.87 -13.00 -8.70
N ALA A 56 -6.25 -14.14 -9.32
CA ALA A 56 -6.46 -15.35 -8.54
C ALA A 56 -5.15 -15.91 -7.98
N TYR A 57 -5.20 -16.35 -6.74
CA TYR A 57 -4.14 -17.16 -6.16
C TYR A 57 -4.09 -18.52 -6.85
N PRO A 58 -2.93 -18.92 -7.43
CA PRO A 58 -2.85 -20.12 -8.27
C PRO A 58 -2.70 -21.43 -7.47
N GLY A 59 -2.60 -21.35 -6.15
CA GLY A 59 -2.42 -22.50 -5.26
C GLY A 59 -3.72 -23.21 -4.87
N PRO A 60 -3.63 -24.17 -3.95
CA PRO A 60 -4.80 -24.85 -3.40
C PRO A 60 -5.77 -23.87 -2.74
N LYS A 61 -7.05 -24.23 -2.71
CA LYS A 61 -8.08 -23.41 -2.05
C LYS A 61 -7.68 -23.11 -0.61
N PRO A 62 -7.54 -21.82 -0.22
CA PRO A 62 -7.21 -21.47 1.15
C PRO A 62 -8.33 -21.89 2.12
N PHE A 63 -7.96 -22.46 3.25
CA PHE A 63 -8.90 -22.69 4.36
C PHE A 63 -8.94 -21.51 5.34
N TYR A 64 -7.89 -20.66 5.32
CA TYR A 64 -7.85 -19.42 6.07
C TYR A 64 -7.21 -18.32 5.23
N THR A 65 -7.79 -17.12 5.31
CA THR A 65 -7.29 -15.94 4.60
C THR A 65 -7.37 -14.72 5.51
N LYS A 66 -6.41 -13.80 5.37
CA LYS A 66 -6.43 -12.52 6.07
C LYS A 66 -5.96 -11.43 5.12
N ALA A 67 -6.74 -10.36 5.00
CA ALA A 67 -6.36 -9.15 4.29
C ALA A 67 -6.19 -7.98 5.26
N ASN A 68 -5.16 -7.18 5.06
CA ASN A 68 -4.96 -5.91 5.73
C ASN A 68 -4.81 -4.82 4.67
N GLU A 69 -5.70 -3.84 4.71
CA GLU A 69 -5.75 -2.73 3.77
C GLU A 69 -5.37 -1.45 4.50
N GLU A 70 -4.30 -0.81 4.06
CA GLU A 70 -3.77 0.40 4.69
C GLU A 70 -3.48 1.47 3.62
N ASN A 71 -3.15 2.67 4.04
CA ASN A 71 -2.85 3.82 3.19
C ASN A 71 -3.99 4.12 2.18
N CYS A 72 -5.23 3.89 2.58
CA CYS A 72 -6.37 4.07 1.70
C CYS A 72 -6.67 5.56 1.47
N ILE A 73 -6.55 6.00 0.23
CA ILE A 73 -6.86 7.37 -0.21
C ILE A 73 -7.83 7.28 -1.37
N ALA A 74 -8.98 7.93 -1.23
CA ALA A 74 -9.98 8.03 -2.29
C ALA A 74 -10.33 9.49 -2.55
N ARG A 75 -10.43 9.83 -3.83
CA ARG A 75 -10.93 11.13 -4.30
C ARG A 75 -11.91 10.91 -5.43
N TYR A 76 -12.86 11.81 -5.57
CA TYR A 76 -13.80 11.77 -6.67
C TYR A 76 -14.09 13.18 -7.21
N GLU A 77 -14.45 13.22 -8.47
CA GLU A 77 -14.96 14.40 -9.16
C GLU A 77 -16.06 13.98 -10.13
N GLN A 78 -17.27 14.52 -9.95
CA GLN A 78 -18.45 14.13 -10.73
C GLN A 78 -18.71 12.62 -10.70
N ASP A 79 -18.66 11.95 -11.85
CA ASP A 79 -18.91 10.52 -12.03
C ASP A 79 -17.62 9.69 -12.11
N HIS A 80 -16.45 10.28 -11.78
CA HIS A 80 -15.16 9.62 -11.77
C HIS A 80 -14.55 9.64 -10.37
N ALA A 81 -13.92 8.53 -9.99
CA ALA A 81 -13.17 8.45 -8.74
C ALA A 81 -11.89 7.66 -8.93
N GLN A 82 -10.94 7.88 -8.04
CA GLN A 82 -9.74 7.07 -7.95
C GLN A 82 -9.40 6.79 -6.50
N GLN A 83 -8.87 5.59 -6.26
CA GLN A 83 -8.40 5.17 -4.93
C GLN A 83 -7.08 4.44 -5.05
N SER A 84 -6.14 4.77 -4.16
CA SER A 84 -4.94 3.97 -3.93
C SER A 84 -4.98 3.36 -2.54
N PHE A 85 -4.38 2.17 -2.39
CA PHE A 85 -4.20 1.52 -1.09
C PHE A 85 -3.10 0.46 -1.16
N HIS A 86 -2.57 0.12 0.01
CA HIS A 86 -1.68 -1.02 0.19
C HIS A 86 -2.49 -2.21 0.68
N LEU A 87 -2.19 -3.39 0.13
CA LEU A 87 -2.78 -4.66 0.55
C LEU A 87 -1.68 -5.60 1.03
N ILE A 88 -1.86 -6.17 2.21
CA ILE A 88 -1.14 -7.35 2.68
C ILE A 88 -2.15 -8.48 2.73
N LEU A 89 -1.87 -9.58 2.03
CA LEU A 89 -2.76 -10.72 1.94
C LEU A 89 -2.03 -12.00 2.34
N LEU A 90 -2.66 -12.76 3.24
CA LEU A 90 -2.17 -14.04 3.71
C LEU A 90 -3.13 -15.15 3.29
N TYR A 91 -2.58 -16.23 2.77
CA TYR A 91 -3.24 -17.50 2.50
C TYR A 91 -2.64 -18.61 3.35
N ALA A 92 -3.48 -19.41 4.00
CA ALA A 92 -3.09 -20.67 4.60
C ALA A 92 -3.80 -21.82 3.87
N VAL A 93 -3.00 -22.78 3.41
CA VAL A 93 -3.43 -23.87 2.54
C VAL A 93 -2.90 -25.21 3.07
N HIS A 94 -3.57 -26.30 2.68
CA HIS A 94 -3.01 -27.64 2.73
C HIS A 94 -2.64 -28.07 1.31
N ASP A 95 -1.46 -28.67 1.14
CA ASP A 95 -1.11 -29.31 -0.12
C ASP A 95 -1.82 -30.66 -0.30
N SER A 96 -1.54 -31.35 -1.41
CA SER A 96 -2.16 -32.66 -1.70
C SER A 96 -1.74 -33.77 -0.72
N SER A 97 -0.68 -33.60 0.05
CA SER A 97 -0.26 -34.49 1.11
C SER A 97 -0.92 -34.18 2.47
N GLY A 98 -1.64 -33.08 2.57
CA GLY A 98 -2.22 -32.56 3.80
C GLY A 98 -1.26 -31.70 4.62
N GLN A 99 -0.05 -31.40 4.10
CA GLN A 99 0.89 -30.55 4.81
C GLN A 99 0.43 -29.09 4.79
N PHE A 100 0.57 -28.43 5.93
CA PHE A 100 0.23 -27.01 6.11
C PHE A 100 1.30 -26.11 5.47
N HIS A 101 0.84 -25.11 4.75
CA HIS A 101 1.68 -24.04 4.21
C HIS A 101 0.98 -22.69 4.41
N PHE A 102 1.76 -21.66 4.57
CA PHE A 102 1.26 -20.28 4.47
C PHE A 102 2.08 -19.53 3.42
N MET A 103 1.44 -18.57 2.81
CA MET A 103 2.04 -17.62 1.88
C MET A 103 1.40 -16.27 2.13
N GLN A 104 2.21 -15.24 2.15
CA GLN A 104 1.71 -13.86 2.20
C GLN A 104 2.44 -13.00 1.17
N TYR A 105 1.77 -11.96 0.75
CA TYR A 105 2.33 -10.97 -0.15
C TYR A 105 1.81 -9.59 0.15
N GLY A 106 2.56 -8.58 -0.25
CA GLY A 106 2.14 -7.20 -0.20
C GLY A 106 2.29 -6.51 -1.54
N GLY A 107 1.37 -5.61 -1.81
CA GLY A 107 1.37 -4.84 -3.03
C GLY A 107 0.51 -3.59 -2.95
N THR A 108 0.68 -2.74 -3.94
CA THR A 108 -0.04 -1.49 -4.08
C THR A 108 -1.09 -1.62 -5.17
N TYR A 109 -2.29 -1.13 -4.89
CA TYR A 109 -3.38 -1.02 -5.85
C TYR A 109 -3.69 0.44 -6.16
N VAL A 110 -4.02 0.70 -7.42
CA VAL A 110 -4.72 1.91 -7.85
C VAL A 110 -5.96 1.48 -8.61
N LEU A 111 -7.13 1.91 -8.10
CA LEU A 111 -8.44 1.64 -8.71
C LEU A 111 -9.00 2.94 -9.27
N SER A 112 -9.46 2.91 -10.52
CA SER A 112 -10.29 3.97 -11.08
C SER A 112 -11.75 3.50 -11.10
N PHE A 113 -12.66 4.44 -10.82
CA PHE A 113 -14.08 4.15 -10.73
C PHE A 113 -14.87 5.06 -11.69
N GLN A 114 -15.99 4.55 -12.13
CA GLN A 114 -17.00 5.29 -12.87
C GLN A 114 -18.37 5.10 -12.21
N LYS A 115 -19.15 6.18 -12.11
CA LYS A 115 -20.51 6.11 -11.61
C LYS A 115 -21.47 5.82 -12.74
N ILE A 116 -22.09 4.63 -12.71
CA ILE A 116 -23.02 4.15 -13.74
C ILE A 116 -24.41 3.99 -13.11
N LYS A 117 -25.39 4.73 -13.59
CA LYS A 117 -26.77 4.71 -13.06
C LYS A 117 -26.82 4.91 -11.54
N GLY A 118 -25.96 5.82 -11.05
CA GLY A 118 -25.90 6.16 -9.62
C GLY A 118 -25.08 5.20 -8.75
N GLN A 119 -24.46 4.16 -9.33
CA GLN A 119 -23.62 3.19 -8.61
C GLN A 119 -22.15 3.30 -9.04
N TRP A 120 -21.24 3.32 -8.09
CA TRP A 120 -19.80 3.27 -8.36
C TRP A 120 -19.38 1.88 -8.79
N LYS A 121 -18.62 1.79 -9.89
CA LYS A 121 -18.02 0.55 -10.39
C LYS A 121 -16.56 0.77 -10.75
N ILE A 122 -15.73 -0.23 -10.53
CA ILE A 122 -14.31 -0.20 -10.91
C ILE A 122 -14.21 -0.28 -12.42
N SER A 123 -13.54 0.70 -13.05
CA SER A 123 -13.31 0.77 -14.49
C SER A 123 -11.87 0.46 -14.88
N ARG A 124 -10.91 0.63 -13.95
CA ARG A 124 -9.50 0.27 -14.16
C ARG A 124 -8.88 -0.24 -12.87
N ILE A 125 -8.00 -1.24 -12.99
CA ILE A 125 -7.25 -1.83 -11.89
C ILE A 125 -5.77 -1.84 -12.26
N LEU A 126 -4.92 -1.27 -11.41
CA LEU A 126 -3.47 -1.41 -11.46
C LEU A 126 -3.01 -2.08 -10.18
N PHE A 127 -2.11 -3.04 -10.31
CA PHE A 127 -1.53 -3.76 -9.18
C PHE A 127 -0.03 -3.96 -9.35
N ASP A 128 0.73 -3.49 -8.39
CA ASP A 128 2.17 -3.77 -8.25
C ASP A 128 2.40 -4.67 -7.04
N LEU A 129 2.95 -5.87 -7.30
CA LEU A 129 3.44 -6.75 -6.25
C LEU A 129 4.77 -6.22 -5.73
N CYS A 130 4.88 -5.98 -4.43
CA CYS A 130 6.09 -5.42 -3.82
C CYS A 130 6.98 -6.49 -3.18
N TRP A 131 6.38 -7.54 -2.61
CA TRP A 131 7.09 -8.62 -1.93
C TRP A 131 6.19 -9.85 -1.73
N GLN A 132 6.82 -11.00 -1.48
CA GLN A 132 6.17 -12.25 -1.06
C GLN A 132 7.01 -12.92 0.02
N ASP A 133 6.34 -13.69 0.90
CA ASP A 133 6.94 -14.39 2.03
C ASP A 133 6.20 -15.70 2.32
N GLY A 134 6.87 -16.66 2.98
CA GLY A 134 6.35 -17.99 3.24
C GLY A 134 6.59 -18.95 2.07
N ASN A 135 5.65 -19.86 1.80
CA ASN A 135 5.77 -20.82 0.73
C ASN A 135 5.33 -20.25 -0.61
N THR A 136 6.28 -19.96 -1.50
CA THR A 136 6.06 -19.38 -2.83
C THR A 136 6.01 -20.40 -3.96
N TYR A 137 5.89 -21.71 -3.66
CA TYR A 137 5.87 -22.76 -4.69
C TYR A 137 4.79 -22.52 -5.76
N TRP A 138 3.60 -22.13 -5.37
CA TRP A 138 2.51 -21.84 -6.30
C TRP A 138 2.60 -20.48 -6.99
N THR A 139 3.39 -19.56 -6.43
CA THR A 139 3.61 -18.21 -6.94
C THR A 139 5.04 -17.97 -7.41
N LYS A 140 5.77 -19.02 -7.73
CA LYS A 140 7.18 -18.97 -8.17
C LYS A 140 7.42 -18.14 -9.43
N GLU A 141 6.40 -17.98 -10.26
CA GLU A 141 6.44 -17.13 -11.46
C GLU A 141 6.16 -15.65 -11.15
N TRP A 142 5.75 -15.34 -9.92
CA TRP A 142 5.49 -13.96 -9.52
C TRP A 142 6.81 -13.25 -9.26
N LYS A 143 7.06 -12.21 -10.06
CA LYS A 143 8.28 -11.41 -9.93
C LYS A 143 8.07 -10.28 -8.95
N THR A 144 8.93 -10.21 -7.96
CA THR A 144 9.03 -9.09 -7.02
C THR A 144 10.20 -8.19 -7.41
N PRO A 145 10.22 -6.93 -6.95
CA PRO A 145 11.41 -6.09 -7.06
C PRO A 145 12.61 -6.80 -6.44
N ASP A 146 13.70 -6.95 -7.20
CA ASP A 146 14.93 -7.54 -6.76
C ASP A 146 16.06 -6.53 -6.86
N PHE A 147 16.90 -6.41 -5.82
CA PHE A 147 18.07 -5.54 -5.80
C PHE A 147 19.13 -5.94 -6.79
N HIS A 148 19.31 -7.26 -6.97
CA HIS A 148 20.35 -7.80 -7.84
C HIS A 148 19.93 -7.81 -9.30
N GLU A 149 18.62 -7.82 -9.54
CA GLU A 149 18.05 -7.87 -10.89
C GLU A 149 16.90 -6.88 -11.08
N PRO A 150 17.10 -5.56 -10.85
CA PRO A 150 16.02 -4.57 -10.90
C PRO A 150 15.34 -4.48 -12.28
N TRP A 151 16.00 -4.93 -13.36
CA TRP A 151 15.44 -4.99 -14.71
C TRP A 151 14.41 -6.10 -14.91
N ASN A 152 14.34 -7.08 -14.03
CA ASN A 152 13.37 -8.18 -14.09
C ASN A 152 11.97 -7.78 -13.61
N TYR A 153 11.85 -6.65 -12.92
CA TYR A 153 10.60 -6.13 -12.42
C TYR A 153 10.16 -4.90 -13.22
N ARG A 154 8.92 -4.90 -13.66
CA ARG A 154 8.32 -3.76 -14.36
C ARG A 154 7.06 -3.31 -13.63
N PRO A 155 7.12 -2.21 -12.87
CA PRO A 155 5.94 -1.67 -12.22
C PRO A 155 4.94 -1.18 -13.27
N VAL A 156 3.66 -1.46 -13.04
CA VAL A 156 2.55 -0.94 -13.85
C VAL A 156 2.01 0.37 -13.30
N ILE A 157 2.12 0.58 -11.99
CA ILE A 157 1.75 1.86 -11.35
C ILE A 157 2.90 2.86 -11.57
N GLN A 158 2.58 3.98 -12.19
CA GLN A 158 3.52 5.07 -12.44
C GLN A 158 3.12 6.32 -11.64
N ARG A 159 4.03 7.29 -11.54
CA ARG A 159 3.75 8.58 -10.87
C ARG A 159 2.48 9.26 -11.39
N LYS A 160 2.21 9.17 -12.71
CA LYS A 160 0.99 9.72 -13.33
C LYS A 160 -0.30 9.07 -12.84
N ASP A 161 -0.24 7.84 -12.32
CA ASP A 161 -1.41 7.10 -11.82
C ASP A 161 -1.73 7.44 -10.35
N SER A 162 -0.97 8.34 -9.73
CA SER A 162 -1.23 8.84 -8.38
C SER A 162 -2.59 9.51 -8.27
N VAL A 163 -3.35 9.17 -7.24
CA VAL A 163 -4.63 9.85 -6.89
C VAL A 163 -4.43 11.36 -6.77
N PHE A 164 -3.27 11.81 -6.28
CA PHE A 164 -2.96 13.22 -6.09
C PHE A 164 -2.73 13.96 -7.40
N ARG A 165 -2.27 13.27 -8.44
CA ARG A 165 -2.04 13.85 -9.77
C ARG A 165 -3.27 13.76 -10.67
N THR A 166 -4.00 12.66 -10.59
CA THR A 166 -5.19 12.44 -11.42
C THR A 166 -6.40 13.19 -10.91
N MET A 167 -6.52 13.36 -9.59
CA MET A 167 -7.60 14.07 -8.90
C MET A 167 -7.02 15.06 -7.90
N PRO A 168 -6.43 16.18 -8.36
CA PRO A 168 -5.71 17.11 -7.48
C PRO A 168 -6.67 17.84 -6.50
N CYS A 169 -7.94 17.96 -6.87
CA CYS A 169 -8.99 18.56 -6.04
C CYS A 169 -9.94 17.49 -5.52
N CYS A 170 -10.53 17.74 -4.38
CA CYS A 170 -11.59 16.90 -3.82
C CYS A 170 -12.94 17.59 -4.02
N ALA A 171 -13.96 16.88 -4.47
CA ALA A 171 -15.26 17.42 -4.80
C ALA A 171 -16.10 17.85 -3.57
N TYR A 172 -15.63 17.61 -2.36
CA TYR A 172 -16.32 17.96 -1.12
C TYR A 172 -15.40 18.60 -0.08
N GLU A 173 -15.99 19.36 0.82
CA GLU A 173 -15.28 19.94 1.95
C GLU A 173 -14.96 18.85 2.98
N ARG A 174 -13.68 18.67 3.30
CA ARG A 174 -13.18 17.68 4.25
C ARG A 174 -12.96 18.32 5.61
N THR A 175 -13.21 17.54 6.66
CA THR A 175 -12.84 17.90 8.02
C THR A 175 -11.31 17.97 8.16
N ASP A 176 -10.82 18.62 9.19
CA ASP A 176 -9.39 18.67 9.49
C ASP A 176 -8.79 17.29 9.67
N GLU A 177 -9.49 16.40 10.37
CA GLU A 177 -9.08 15.02 10.56
C GLU A 177 -8.92 14.28 9.22
N GLU A 178 -9.88 14.42 8.30
CA GLU A 178 -9.82 13.82 6.96
C GLU A 178 -8.65 14.38 6.14
N GLN A 179 -8.41 15.70 6.22
CA GLN A 179 -7.31 16.34 5.52
C GLN A 179 -5.93 15.93 6.08
N ILE A 180 -5.80 15.85 7.41
CA ILE A 180 -4.57 15.41 8.09
C ILE A 180 -4.29 13.96 7.72
N LYS A 181 -5.29 13.08 7.84
CA LYS A 181 -5.14 11.67 7.49
C LYS A 181 -4.71 11.48 6.03
N GLU A 182 -5.28 12.25 5.11
CA GLU A 182 -4.88 12.23 3.72
C GLU A 182 -3.43 12.71 3.54
N CYS A 183 -3.02 13.79 4.23
CA CYS A 183 -1.64 14.28 4.21
C CYS A 183 -0.65 13.19 4.67
N LEU A 184 -0.98 12.44 5.72
CA LEU A 184 -0.19 11.35 6.25
C LEU A 184 -0.07 10.17 5.27
N TYR A 185 -1.15 9.80 4.59
CA TYR A 185 -1.10 8.75 3.56
C TYR A 185 -0.43 9.23 2.27
N HIS A 186 -0.54 10.52 1.96
CA HIS A 186 0.21 11.14 0.87
C HIS A 186 1.73 11.09 1.14
N PHE A 187 2.14 11.27 2.40
CA PHE A 187 3.52 11.07 2.84
C PHE A 187 3.99 9.64 2.49
N GLY A 188 3.20 8.61 2.85
CA GLY A 188 3.51 7.23 2.49
C GLY A 188 3.62 7.03 0.97
N TRP A 189 2.71 7.61 0.19
CA TRP A 189 2.77 7.54 -1.27
C TRP A 189 4.06 8.15 -1.83
N VAL A 190 4.43 9.35 -1.39
CA VAL A 190 5.63 10.04 -1.87
C VAL A 190 6.90 9.22 -1.61
N THR A 191 6.98 8.60 -0.43
CA THR A 191 8.14 7.76 -0.06
C THR A 191 8.21 6.47 -0.86
N ASP A 192 7.09 5.76 -1.01
CA ASP A 192 7.06 4.42 -1.60
C ASP A 192 7.05 4.44 -3.15
N SER A 193 6.41 5.44 -3.75
CA SER A 193 6.31 5.58 -5.20
C SER A 193 7.38 6.48 -5.84
N GLU A 194 8.31 7.00 -5.02
CA GLU A 194 9.36 7.93 -5.46
C GLU A 194 8.82 9.20 -6.14
N ASP A 195 7.60 9.62 -5.78
CA ASP A 195 6.95 10.79 -6.37
C ASP A 195 7.34 12.08 -5.65
N TYR A 196 8.64 12.30 -5.53
CA TYR A 196 9.21 13.42 -4.76
C TYR A 196 8.74 14.81 -5.23
N GLY A 197 8.24 14.93 -6.45
CA GLY A 197 7.63 16.17 -6.94
C GLY A 197 6.40 16.61 -6.16
N LEU A 198 5.78 15.72 -5.38
CA LEU A 198 4.65 16.03 -4.51
C LEU A 198 5.06 16.40 -3.07
N LEU A 199 6.36 16.34 -2.74
CA LEU A 199 6.84 16.59 -1.38
C LEU A 199 6.45 17.96 -0.86
N SER A 200 6.54 18.99 -1.70
CA SER A 200 6.15 20.38 -1.36
C SER A 200 4.67 20.55 -1.08
N GLU A 201 3.82 19.59 -1.48
CA GLU A 201 2.39 19.63 -1.18
C GLU A 201 2.09 19.18 0.25
N ILE A 202 2.93 18.31 0.82
CA ILE A 202 2.70 17.65 2.11
C ILE A 202 3.65 18.10 3.21
N ALA A 203 4.76 18.74 2.89
CA ALA A 203 5.76 19.18 3.87
C ALA A 203 6.03 20.68 3.77
N VAL A 204 6.49 21.26 4.88
CA VAL A 204 7.06 22.60 4.86
C VAL A 204 8.53 22.53 4.37
N PRO A 205 9.09 23.62 3.80
CA PRO A 205 10.47 23.58 3.32
C PRO A 205 11.51 23.28 4.40
N ASP A 206 11.26 23.74 5.63
CA ASP A 206 12.08 23.57 6.84
C ASP A 206 11.61 22.41 7.71
N ILE A 207 11.09 21.34 7.08
CA ILE A 207 10.66 20.12 7.76
C ILE A 207 11.81 19.51 8.56
N LYS A 208 11.47 18.96 9.74
CA LYS A 208 12.43 18.24 10.58
C LYS A 208 12.12 16.76 10.61
N ILE A 209 13.10 15.93 10.29
CA ILE A 209 12.99 14.49 10.39
C ILE A 209 14.00 13.97 11.39
N ILE A 210 13.53 13.24 12.39
CA ILE A 210 14.36 12.51 13.34
C ILE A 210 14.17 11.04 13.06
N ASP A 211 15.15 10.43 12.44
CA ASP A 211 15.11 9.00 12.10
C ASP A 211 15.97 8.19 13.07
N GLY A 212 15.33 7.68 14.11
CA GLY A 212 15.99 6.83 15.10
C GLY A 212 16.46 5.48 14.57
N TYR A 213 15.99 5.07 13.38
CA TYR A 213 16.42 3.82 12.74
C TYR A 213 17.77 3.97 12.05
N HIS A 214 17.92 5.03 11.21
CA HIS A 214 19.16 5.31 10.48
C HIS A 214 20.09 6.25 11.24
N ASN A 215 19.69 6.70 12.44
CA ASN A 215 20.40 7.70 13.23
C ASN A 215 20.65 9.00 12.42
N GLN A 216 19.61 9.46 11.71
CA GLN A 216 19.65 10.64 10.87
C GLN A 216 18.84 11.79 11.49
N TYR A 217 19.33 12.99 11.26
CA TYR A 217 18.64 14.22 11.56
C TYR A 217 18.65 15.11 10.30
N ILE A 218 17.47 15.43 9.80
CA ILE A 218 17.27 16.15 8.53
C ILE A 218 16.49 17.42 8.86
N GLU A 219 16.90 18.55 8.32
CA GLU A 219 16.33 19.87 8.62
C GLU A 219 15.69 20.58 7.42
N SER A 220 15.63 19.93 6.26
CA SER A 220 14.98 20.48 5.09
C SER A 220 14.32 19.43 4.20
N ALA A 221 13.34 19.86 3.39
CA ALA A 221 12.68 18.99 2.43
C ALA A 221 13.65 18.49 1.33
N ASP A 222 14.65 19.28 0.95
CA ASP A 222 15.64 18.89 -0.04
C ASP A 222 16.57 17.79 0.49
N GLU A 223 17.10 17.96 1.71
CA GLU A 223 17.88 16.89 2.38
C GLU A 223 17.08 15.60 2.53
N TRP A 224 15.81 15.73 2.90
CA TRP A 224 14.95 14.56 3.00
C TRP A 224 14.73 13.88 1.66
N MET A 225 14.50 14.65 0.60
CA MET A 225 14.38 14.11 -0.74
C MET A 225 15.64 13.35 -1.17
N ASP A 226 16.83 13.88 -0.88
CA ASP A 226 18.08 13.22 -1.23
C ASP A 226 18.32 11.94 -0.41
N PHE A 227 17.97 11.95 0.86
CA PHE A 227 17.98 10.75 1.71
C PHE A 227 17.00 9.67 1.20
N LEU A 228 15.78 10.04 0.81
CA LEU A 228 14.82 9.10 0.23
C LEU A 228 15.32 8.51 -1.10
N LYS A 229 15.95 9.31 -1.96
CA LYS A 229 16.56 8.80 -3.20
C LYS A 229 17.67 7.79 -2.92
N GLU A 230 18.49 8.05 -1.91
CA GLU A 230 19.55 7.12 -1.51
C GLU A 230 18.97 5.80 -1.02
N ILE A 231 17.95 5.81 -0.15
CA ILE A 231 17.29 4.59 0.33
C ILE A 231 16.64 3.85 -0.84
N ASN A 232 15.84 4.51 -1.65
CA ASN A 232 15.13 3.88 -2.76
C ASN A 232 16.07 3.33 -3.85
N SER A 233 17.30 3.87 -3.97
CA SER A 233 18.30 3.28 -4.85
C SER A 233 18.79 1.92 -4.35
N LYS A 234 18.71 1.68 -3.05
CA LYS A 234 19.10 0.42 -2.40
C LYS A 234 17.91 -0.54 -2.27
N GLU A 235 16.71 0.01 -2.17
CA GLU A 235 15.48 -0.74 -1.94
C GLU A 235 14.31 -0.25 -2.82
N PRO A 236 14.25 -0.71 -4.08
CA PRO A 236 13.23 -0.25 -5.01
C PRO A 236 11.84 -0.71 -4.57
N ARG A 237 10.84 0.16 -4.79
CA ARG A 237 9.44 -0.13 -4.49
C ARG A 237 9.20 -0.49 -3.03
N LEU A 238 9.44 0.45 -2.16
CA LEU A 238 9.08 0.35 -0.75
C LEU A 238 7.57 0.07 -0.60
N HIS A 239 7.21 -0.56 0.49
CA HIS A 239 5.82 -0.88 0.82
C HIS A 239 5.60 -0.66 2.32
N HIS A 240 5.53 0.60 2.70
CA HIS A 240 5.27 1.00 4.07
C HIS A 240 3.78 1.04 4.34
N THR A 241 3.28 0.18 5.20
CA THR A 241 1.89 0.26 5.65
C THR A 241 1.79 1.16 6.86
N TYR A 242 1.09 2.28 6.71
CA TYR A 242 0.88 3.27 7.76
C TYR A 242 -0.51 3.15 8.34
N ARG A 243 -0.59 3.07 9.65
CA ARG A 243 -1.85 3.14 10.40
C ARG A 243 -1.87 4.38 11.28
N VAL A 244 -2.75 5.32 10.97
CA VAL A 244 -3.00 6.48 11.83
C VAL A 244 -3.75 6.02 13.07
N ARG A 245 -3.18 6.29 14.25
CA ARG A 245 -3.74 5.91 15.56
C ARG A 245 -4.47 7.03 16.25
N GLU A 246 -3.92 8.22 16.16
CA GLU A 246 -4.41 9.39 16.87
C GLU A 246 -4.16 10.64 16.04
N ILE A 247 -5.11 11.56 16.06
CA ILE A 247 -4.99 12.92 15.51
C ILE A 247 -5.60 13.86 16.53
N VAL A 248 -4.81 14.85 16.93
CA VAL A 248 -5.26 15.96 17.80
C VAL A 248 -4.99 17.26 17.04
N ALA A 249 -6.04 17.97 16.66
CA ALA A 249 -5.95 19.24 15.95
C ALA A 249 -6.43 20.40 16.86
N ASP A 250 -5.66 21.48 16.91
CA ASP A 250 -5.97 22.70 17.61
C ASP A 250 -5.65 23.92 16.72
N GLY A 251 -6.68 24.52 16.15
CA GLY A 251 -6.56 25.67 15.26
C GLY A 251 -5.71 25.38 14.03
N SER A 252 -4.50 25.93 13.96
CA SER A 252 -3.57 25.78 12.84
C SER A 252 -2.47 24.75 13.09
N ARG A 253 -2.51 24.01 14.19
CA ARG A 253 -1.54 22.99 14.57
C ARG A 253 -2.23 21.65 14.76
N ALA A 254 -1.53 20.58 14.47
CA ALA A 254 -2.00 19.24 14.81
C ALA A 254 -0.81 18.34 15.17
N GLU A 255 -1.11 17.36 16.00
CA GLU A 255 -0.24 16.25 16.31
C GLU A 255 -0.91 14.96 15.85
N ALA A 256 -0.13 14.06 15.28
CA ALA A 256 -0.61 12.76 14.86
C ALA A 256 0.37 11.66 15.28
N LYS A 257 -0.18 10.49 15.59
CA LYS A 257 0.60 9.29 15.84
C LYS A 257 0.24 8.24 14.79
N MET A 258 1.25 7.71 14.15
CA MET A 258 1.13 6.59 13.22
C MET A 258 1.98 5.41 13.67
N SER A 259 1.58 4.21 13.28
CA SER A 259 2.47 3.06 13.22
C SER A 259 2.84 2.80 11.78
N ARG A 260 4.10 2.46 11.54
CA ARG A 260 4.61 1.96 10.27
C ARG A 260 4.96 0.48 10.41
N LEU A 261 4.53 -0.31 9.47
CA LEU A 261 4.90 -1.71 9.33
C LEU A 261 5.49 -1.90 7.94
N GLU A 262 6.66 -2.53 7.87
CA GLU A 262 7.33 -2.87 6.61
C GLU A 262 8.05 -4.20 6.69
N PRO A 263 8.11 -4.97 5.58
CA PRO A 263 8.92 -6.15 5.49
C PRO A 263 10.39 -5.79 5.26
N ASN A 264 11.30 -6.45 5.96
CA ASN A 264 12.74 -6.37 5.68
C ASN A 264 13.09 -7.29 4.51
N ARG A 265 12.96 -6.77 3.29
CA ARG A 265 13.23 -7.54 2.07
C ARG A 265 14.71 -7.89 1.90
N ILE A 266 15.62 -7.01 2.37
CA ILE A 266 17.08 -7.25 2.34
C ILE A 266 17.46 -8.43 3.25
N GLY A 267 16.79 -8.55 4.38
CA GLY A 267 17.00 -9.63 5.35
C GLY A 267 16.24 -10.92 5.03
N SER A 268 15.49 -10.97 3.92
CA SER A 268 14.73 -12.16 3.57
C SER A 268 15.68 -13.34 3.33
N LYS A 269 15.38 -14.47 3.98
CA LYS A 269 16.21 -15.68 3.90
C LYS A 269 15.40 -16.79 3.24
N ALA A 270 15.98 -17.40 2.21
CA ALA A 270 15.47 -18.65 1.71
C ALA A 270 15.77 -19.76 2.76
N ILE A 271 14.72 -20.40 3.26
CA ILE A 271 14.81 -21.54 4.18
C ILE A 271 14.47 -22.88 3.51
N GLY A 272 14.46 -22.88 2.18
CA GLY A 272 14.20 -24.01 1.29
C GLY A 272 14.01 -23.51 -0.13
N GLU A 273 13.76 -24.42 -1.07
CA GLU A 273 13.68 -24.11 -2.50
C GLU A 273 12.58 -23.05 -2.82
N HIS A 274 11.48 -23.10 -2.07
CA HIS A 274 10.32 -22.20 -2.26
C HIS A 274 9.82 -21.58 -0.96
N ASN A 275 10.62 -21.62 0.10
CA ASN A 275 10.24 -21.06 1.39
C ASN A 275 11.15 -19.87 1.71
N TYR A 276 10.52 -18.73 1.97
CA TYR A 276 11.19 -17.50 2.35
C TYR A 276 10.72 -17.11 3.75
N PHE A 277 11.62 -16.53 4.51
CA PHE A 277 11.32 -15.92 5.79
C PHE A 277 11.73 -14.47 5.74
N MET A 278 10.82 -13.59 6.07
CA MET A 278 11.03 -12.15 6.06
C MET A 278 10.86 -11.59 7.47
N ASP A 279 11.86 -10.87 7.93
CA ASP A 279 11.74 -10.08 9.16
C ASP A 279 10.83 -8.88 8.92
N TRP A 280 10.20 -8.40 9.99
CA TRP A 280 9.31 -7.26 9.94
C TRP A 280 9.82 -6.14 10.84
N PHE A 281 9.85 -4.95 10.29
CA PHE A 281 10.09 -3.74 11.06
C PHE A 281 8.79 -3.08 11.43
N THR A 282 8.71 -2.61 12.66
CA THR A 282 7.64 -1.73 13.09
C THR A 282 8.24 -0.49 13.71
N MET A 283 7.62 0.64 13.43
CA MET A 283 7.98 1.94 14.02
C MET A 283 6.73 2.67 14.44
N ASP A 284 6.83 3.45 15.49
CA ASP A 284 5.88 4.52 15.74
C ASP A 284 6.43 5.83 15.16
N CYS A 285 5.53 6.66 14.67
CA CYS A 285 5.85 7.98 14.13
C CYS A 285 5.04 9.01 14.91
N ASN A 286 5.74 9.95 15.54
CA ASN A 286 5.14 11.18 16.05
C ASN A 286 5.27 12.25 14.97
N ILE A 287 4.18 12.93 14.64
CA ILE A 287 4.13 13.85 13.52
C ILE A 287 3.49 15.15 13.99
N GLU A 288 4.18 16.26 13.77
CA GLU A 288 3.60 17.59 13.91
C GLU A 288 3.20 18.13 12.53
N LEU A 289 2.00 18.70 12.47
CA LEU A 289 1.49 19.34 11.25
C LEU A 289 1.10 20.78 11.56
N ILE A 290 1.21 21.60 10.51
CA ILE A 290 0.71 22.97 10.55
C ILE A 290 -0.22 23.21 9.35
N ARG A 291 -1.18 24.11 9.54
CA ARG A 291 -2.03 24.57 8.44
C ARG A 291 -1.31 25.71 7.72
N SER A 292 -0.97 25.48 6.46
CA SER A 292 -0.36 26.45 5.56
C SER A 292 -1.22 26.58 4.30
N GLU A 293 -1.63 27.80 3.95
CA GLU A 293 -2.42 28.10 2.73
C GLU A 293 -3.66 27.22 2.55
N LYS A 294 -4.42 26.99 3.63
CA LYS A 294 -5.62 26.13 3.69
C LYS A 294 -5.35 24.61 3.57
N ARG A 295 -4.10 24.16 3.62
CA ARG A 295 -3.73 22.75 3.60
C ARG A 295 -2.91 22.39 4.83
N TRP A 296 -3.07 21.17 5.30
CA TRP A 296 -2.20 20.64 6.34
C TRP A 296 -0.89 20.17 5.72
N LYS A 297 0.22 20.57 6.34
CA LYS A 297 1.58 20.19 5.95
C LYS A 297 2.35 19.65 7.14
N ILE A 298 3.17 18.65 6.92
CA ILE A 298 4.04 18.07 7.91
C ILE A 298 5.17 19.05 8.22
N ARG A 299 5.34 19.34 9.50
CA ARG A 299 6.42 20.18 10.04
C ARG A 299 7.55 19.36 10.63
N SER A 300 7.21 18.25 11.31
CA SER A 300 8.22 17.33 11.82
C SER A 300 7.70 15.90 11.80
N VAL A 301 8.64 14.96 11.66
CA VAL A 301 8.42 13.52 11.82
C VAL A 301 9.52 12.96 12.71
N GLU A 302 9.14 12.28 13.76
CA GLU A 302 10.04 11.51 14.61
C GLU A 302 9.71 10.02 14.41
N PHE A 303 10.64 9.26 13.85
CA PHE A 303 10.55 7.81 13.74
C PHE A 303 11.15 7.17 14.97
N ILE A 304 10.33 6.48 15.75
CA ILE A 304 10.71 5.79 16.97
C ILE A 304 10.86 4.31 16.65
N LYS A 305 12.10 3.83 16.65
CA LYS A 305 12.37 2.42 16.45
C LYS A 305 11.83 1.60 17.62
N HIS A 306 10.98 0.63 17.31
CA HIS A 306 10.67 -0.41 18.29
C HIS A 306 11.81 -1.40 18.34
N ILE A 307 12.51 -1.45 19.48
CA ILE A 307 13.42 -2.54 19.80
C ILE A 307 12.55 -3.71 20.20
N TYR A 308 12.22 -4.59 19.25
CA TYR A 308 11.75 -5.90 19.66
C TYR A 308 12.94 -6.66 20.24
N PRO A 309 12.81 -7.22 21.46
CA PRO A 309 13.76 -8.26 21.88
C PRO A 309 13.73 -9.32 20.77
N GLU A 310 14.89 -9.89 20.45
CA GLU A 310 15.09 -10.88 19.39
C GLU A 310 13.87 -11.79 19.19
N PRO A 311 13.52 -12.16 17.93
CA PRO A 311 12.22 -12.74 17.63
C PRO A 311 11.91 -13.91 18.55
N VAL A 312 10.91 -13.71 19.40
CA VAL A 312 10.34 -14.76 20.27
C VAL A 312 9.61 -15.82 19.44
N LEU A 313 9.62 -15.71 18.13
CA LEU A 313 9.04 -16.66 17.19
C LEU A 313 10.10 -17.50 16.53
N THR A 314 10.91 -18.21 17.31
CA THR A 314 11.37 -19.51 16.83
C THR A 314 10.16 -20.44 16.83
N TYR A 315 9.37 -20.41 15.76
CA TYR A 315 8.61 -21.59 15.40
C TYR A 315 9.61 -22.70 15.15
N LYS A 316 9.93 -23.47 16.17
CA LYS A 316 10.43 -24.83 15.98
C LYS A 316 9.29 -25.54 15.28
N MET A 317 9.30 -25.53 13.94
CA MET A 317 8.56 -26.52 13.20
C MET A 317 9.18 -27.85 13.60
N GLY A 318 8.42 -28.65 14.37
CA GLY A 318 8.83 -30.01 14.71
C GLY A 318 9.11 -30.75 13.40
N MET A 319 10.30 -31.33 13.36
CA MET A 319 10.63 -32.41 12.45
C MET A 319 9.75 -33.61 12.74
#